data_8fc72b0d741d2f0dbfe18f42e0e75a87
#
_entry.id   8fc72b0d741d2f0dbfe18f42e0e75a87
#
_cell.length_a   1.000
_cell.length_b   1.000
_cell.length_c   1.000
_cell.angle_alpha   90.00
_cell.angle_beta   90.00
_cell.angle_gamma   90.00
#
_symmetry.space_group_name_H-M   'P 1'
#
loop_
_entity.id
_entity.type
_entity.pdbx_description
1 polymer ?
#
loop_
_entity_poly.entity_id
_entity_poly.type
_entity_poly.pdbx_seq_one_letter_code
_entity_poly.pdbx_strand_id
1 'polypeptide(L)'
;MPLKYAYHPGNAAHSGSPEVSDTMEAVARNLGLELTYLDGATSCGAGIIKQANQRLQLALNARTFAMAEAHGLNIITPCAATAGNLKQDLEKLRSDPILLKEINDVLAKTCGMHFSGETDVHHLLHVIVDEIGLDKIEKLAVNKFDFRVAGYYSPYIQMEGACGDDSVNDPNYFERLIDALGGVPINWEGRVLSVGAPGIFSEEPTVLRQSAAVISEAKDEGAEIIVSACNLSHSIMDIYQGKASRA
;
A
#
# COMPACT_ATOMS: atom_id res chain seq x y z
N MET A 1 -2.22 9.53 -23.29
CA MET A 1 -3.45 9.83 -22.54
C MET A 1 -3.10 9.78 -21.05
N PRO A 2 -3.75 10.53 -20.18
CA PRO A 2 -3.51 10.40 -18.75
C PRO A 2 -3.89 8.99 -18.27
N LEU A 3 -3.11 8.46 -17.32
CA LEU A 3 -3.44 7.21 -16.64
C LEU A 3 -4.58 7.49 -15.66
N LYS A 4 -5.63 6.66 -15.68
CA LYS A 4 -6.85 6.86 -14.87
C LYS A 4 -7.05 5.72 -13.90
N TYR A 5 -7.28 6.06 -12.64
CA TYR A 5 -7.46 5.09 -11.57
C TYR A 5 -8.59 5.48 -10.61
N ALA A 6 -9.24 4.47 -10.05
CA ALA A 6 -10.06 4.61 -8.85
C ALA A 6 -9.13 4.65 -7.63
N TYR A 7 -9.17 5.72 -6.84
CA TYR A 7 -8.25 5.93 -5.74
C TYR A 7 -8.79 5.41 -4.41
N HIS A 8 -8.03 4.52 -3.79
CA HIS A 8 -8.26 4.06 -2.42
C HIS A 8 -7.11 4.57 -1.52
N PRO A 9 -7.36 5.45 -0.54
CA PRO A 9 -6.30 6.14 0.22
C PRO A 9 -5.50 5.21 1.17
N GLY A 10 -6.02 4.02 1.45
CA GLY A 10 -5.43 3.10 2.41
C GLY A 10 -6.04 3.20 3.81
N ASN A 11 -5.56 2.34 4.71
CA ASN A 11 -6.19 2.17 6.02
C ASN A 11 -5.91 3.30 7.02
N ALA A 12 -4.76 3.96 6.93
CA ALA A 12 -4.31 4.95 7.89
C ALA A 12 -4.35 6.40 7.38
N ALA A 13 -4.75 6.61 6.12
CA ALA A 13 -4.68 7.91 5.45
C ALA A 13 -5.57 9.00 6.07
N HIS A 14 -6.61 8.62 6.81
CA HIS A 14 -7.49 9.57 7.51
C HIS A 14 -7.18 9.70 9.01
N SER A 15 -6.12 9.06 9.51
CA SER A 15 -5.80 9.05 10.94
C SER A 15 -4.29 9.12 11.21
N GLY A 16 -3.58 8.03 11.01
CA GLY A 16 -2.17 7.90 11.34
C GLY A 16 -1.19 8.48 10.31
N SER A 17 -1.66 8.76 9.09
CA SER A 17 -0.82 9.28 7.99
C SER A 17 -1.64 10.21 7.07
N PRO A 18 -2.19 11.31 7.59
CA PRO A 18 -3.03 12.22 6.81
C PRO A 18 -2.25 12.90 5.67
N GLU A 19 -0.95 13.10 5.82
CA GLU A 19 -0.05 13.68 4.82
C GLU A 19 -0.05 12.90 3.49
N VAL A 20 -0.34 11.61 3.52
CA VAL A 20 -0.47 10.79 2.31
C VAL A 20 -1.65 11.24 1.46
N SER A 21 -2.80 11.54 2.08
CA SER A 21 -3.97 12.08 1.37
C SER A 21 -3.73 13.51 0.90
N ASP A 22 -3.12 14.36 1.73
CA ASP A 22 -2.90 15.77 1.44
C ASP A 22 -1.94 15.98 0.26
N THR A 23 -0.92 15.11 0.14
CA THR A 23 0.08 15.20 -0.93
C THR A 23 -0.35 14.47 -2.21
N MET A 24 -1.25 13.49 -2.13
CA MET A 24 -1.59 12.61 -3.26
C MET A 24 -2.13 13.36 -4.49
N GLU A 25 -2.96 14.38 -4.30
CA GLU A 25 -3.49 15.18 -5.42
C GLU A 25 -2.39 15.94 -6.17
N ALA A 26 -1.45 16.52 -5.42
CA ALA A 26 -0.33 17.25 -6.00
C ALA A 26 0.61 16.28 -6.76
N VAL A 27 0.90 15.13 -6.19
CA VAL A 27 1.71 14.07 -6.82
C VAL A 27 1.01 13.58 -8.07
N ALA A 28 -0.26 13.19 -8.00
CA ALA A 28 -1.04 12.70 -9.15
C ALA A 28 -1.04 13.70 -10.31
N ARG A 29 -1.30 14.98 -10.02
CA ARG A 29 -1.30 16.05 -11.03
C ARG A 29 0.04 16.19 -11.74
N ASN A 30 1.15 16.19 -11.00
CA ASN A 30 2.50 16.30 -11.57
C ASN A 30 2.90 15.05 -12.37
N LEU A 31 2.44 13.87 -11.96
CA LEU A 31 2.69 12.62 -12.65
C LEU A 31 1.77 12.37 -13.85
N GLY A 32 0.69 13.15 -13.99
CA GLY A 32 -0.31 12.97 -15.05
C GLY A 32 -1.26 11.81 -14.77
N LEU A 33 -1.56 11.55 -13.50
CA LEU A 33 -2.57 10.60 -13.05
C LEU A 33 -3.91 11.34 -12.83
N GLU A 34 -4.99 10.77 -13.35
CA GLU A 34 -6.37 11.20 -13.05
C GLU A 34 -6.95 10.23 -12.01
N LEU A 35 -7.30 10.76 -10.84
CA LEU A 35 -7.83 9.97 -9.72
C LEU A 35 -9.33 10.19 -9.56
N THR A 36 -10.08 9.09 -9.55
CA THR A 36 -11.49 9.05 -9.13
C THR A 36 -11.55 8.52 -7.71
N TYR A 37 -11.93 9.35 -6.75
CA TYR A 37 -12.05 8.95 -5.35
C TYR A 37 -13.23 7.99 -5.18
N LEU A 38 -12.99 6.87 -4.50
CA LEU A 38 -14.03 5.90 -4.17
C LEU A 38 -14.74 6.32 -2.87
N ASP A 39 -15.65 7.30 -2.98
CA ASP A 39 -16.41 7.81 -1.84
C ASP A 39 -17.22 6.69 -1.17
N GLY A 40 -16.97 6.49 0.11
CA GLY A 40 -17.60 5.42 0.89
C GLY A 40 -16.95 4.05 0.74
N ALA A 41 -15.79 3.91 0.07
CA ALA A 41 -14.98 2.71 0.18
C ALA A 41 -14.56 2.49 1.63
N THR A 42 -14.54 1.24 2.06
CA THR A 42 -14.18 0.86 3.43
C THR A 42 -12.70 0.46 3.51
N SER A 43 -12.18 0.37 4.74
CA SER A 43 -10.90 -0.29 4.97
C SER A 43 -10.86 -1.67 4.32
N CYS A 44 -9.73 -2.06 3.76
CA CYS A 44 -9.50 -3.41 3.22
C CYS A 44 -9.58 -4.53 4.27
N GLY A 45 -9.76 -4.17 5.56
CA GLY A 45 -9.90 -5.12 6.67
C GLY A 45 -8.61 -5.83 7.08
N ALA A 46 -7.44 -5.41 6.58
CA ALA A 46 -6.15 -5.97 6.96
C ALA A 46 -5.99 -6.00 8.48
N GLY A 47 -5.63 -7.15 9.00
CA GLY A 47 -5.47 -7.39 10.43
C GLY A 47 -6.79 -7.78 11.10
N ILE A 48 -7.51 -6.86 11.69
CA ILE A 48 -8.63 -7.17 12.62
C ILE A 48 -9.81 -7.83 11.92
N ILE A 49 -10.37 -7.21 10.87
CA ILE A 49 -11.58 -7.74 10.20
C ILE A 49 -11.28 -9.08 9.53
N LYS A 50 -10.13 -9.19 8.85
CA LYS A 50 -9.70 -10.44 8.20
C LYS A 50 -9.64 -11.62 9.17
N GLN A 51 -9.14 -11.39 10.38
CA GLN A 51 -9.01 -12.42 11.40
C GLN A 51 -10.33 -12.75 12.10
N ALA A 52 -11.15 -11.72 12.34
CA ALA A 52 -12.43 -11.89 13.02
C ALA A 52 -13.52 -12.49 12.11
N ASN A 53 -13.60 -12.07 10.86
CA ASN A 53 -14.62 -12.51 9.90
C ASN A 53 -14.16 -12.29 8.46
N GLN A 54 -13.54 -13.32 7.88
CA GLN A 54 -13.04 -13.27 6.50
C GLN A 54 -14.15 -13.07 5.45
N ARG A 55 -15.36 -13.60 5.67
CA ARG A 55 -16.48 -13.37 4.73
C ARG A 55 -16.94 -11.92 4.71
N LEU A 56 -16.96 -11.26 5.88
CA LEU A 56 -17.25 -9.83 5.96
C LEU A 56 -16.17 -9.03 5.22
N GLN A 57 -14.89 -9.35 5.43
CA GLN A 57 -13.79 -8.69 4.70
C GLN A 57 -13.95 -8.83 3.19
N LEU A 58 -14.21 -10.05 2.69
CA LEU A 58 -14.42 -10.30 1.27
C LEU A 58 -15.60 -9.50 0.71
N ALA A 59 -16.71 -9.40 1.43
CA ALA A 59 -17.88 -8.63 1.01
C ALA A 59 -17.57 -7.12 0.94
N LEU A 60 -16.84 -6.58 1.93
CA LEU A 60 -16.41 -5.18 1.94
C LEU A 60 -15.44 -4.87 0.77
N ASN A 61 -14.50 -5.76 0.49
CA ASN A 61 -13.55 -5.59 -0.59
C ASN A 61 -14.20 -5.78 -1.97
N ALA A 62 -15.11 -6.76 -2.12
CA ALA A 62 -15.90 -6.93 -3.32
C ALA A 62 -16.80 -5.71 -3.63
N ARG A 63 -17.32 -5.04 -2.60
CA ARG A 63 -18.03 -3.78 -2.76
C ARG A 63 -17.09 -2.68 -3.28
N THR A 64 -15.87 -2.60 -2.76
CA THR A 64 -14.87 -1.64 -3.24
C THR A 64 -14.47 -1.92 -4.70
N PHE A 65 -14.34 -3.19 -5.10
CA PHE A 65 -14.11 -3.58 -6.49
C PHE A 65 -15.28 -3.18 -7.39
N ALA A 66 -16.52 -3.47 -6.98
CA ALA A 66 -17.72 -3.08 -7.72
C ALA A 66 -17.85 -1.56 -7.91
N MET A 67 -17.40 -0.76 -6.92
CA MET A 67 -17.35 0.69 -7.05
C MET A 67 -16.34 1.13 -8.13
N ALA A 68 -15.17 0.52 -8.19
CA ALA A 68 -14.18 0.82 -9.21
C ALA A 68 -14.66 0.38 -10.62
N GLU A 69 -15.28 -0.81 -10.73
CA GLU A 69 -15.90 -1.29 -11.97
C GLU A 69 -16.99 -0.37 -12.48
N ALA A 70 -17.79 0.23 -11.61
CA ALA A 70 -18.82 1.18 -11.99
C ALA A 70 -18.26 2.43 -12.70
N HIS A 71 -16.97 2.72 -12.49
CA HIS A 71 -16.25 3.76 -13.21
C HIS A 71 -15.39 3.23 -14.38
N GLY A 72 -15.35 1.91 -14.59
CA GLY A 72 -14.49 1.26 -15.59
C GLY A 72 -12.99 1.44 -15.30
N LEU A 73 -12.60 1.49 -14.02
CA LEU A 73 -11.25 1.82 -13.59
C LEU A 73 -10.63 0.70 -12.74
N ASN A 74 -9.31 0.57 -12.83
CA ASN A 74 -8.52 -0.18 -11.86
C ASN A 74 -8.28 0.66 -10.60
N ILE A 75 -8.06 0.00 -9.48
CA ILE A 75 -7.79 0.64 -8.20
C ILE A 75 -6.30 0.96 -8.07
N ILE A 76 -5.97 2.18 -7.61
CA ILE A 76 -4.63 2.56 -7.16
C ILE A 76 -4.65 2.89 -5.67
N THR A 77 -3.62 2.47 -4.94
CA THR A 77 -3.45 2.78 -3.53
C THR A 77 -1.98 3.01 -3.16
N PRO A 78 -1.66 3.98 -2.28
CA PRO A 78 -0.31 4.17 -1.76
C PRO A 78 0.01 3.28 -0.54
N CYS A 79 -0.88 2.36 -0.19
CA CYS A 79 -0.77 1.53 1.01
C CYS A 79 -0.54 0.06 0.65
N ALA A 80 0.65 -0.47 0.94
CA ALA A 80 0.98 -1.88 0.69
C ALA A 80 0.01 -2.85 1.38
N ALA A 81 -0.41 -2.56 2.62
CA ALA A 81 -1.39 -3.40 3.33
C ALA A 81 -2.73 -3.44 2.58
N THR A 82 -3.15 -2.34 1.99
CA THR A 82 -4.37 -2.29 1.18
C THR A 82 -4.16 -3.02 -0.15
N ALA A 83 -3.09 -2.74 -0.87
CA ALA A 83 -2.78 -3.40 -2.14
C ALA A 83 -2.72 -4.92 -1.99
N GLY A 84 -1.93 -5.43 -1.04
CA GLY A 84 -1.77 -6.86 -0.82
C GLY A 84 -3.06 -7.57 -0.41
N ASN A 85 -3.85 -6.98 0.51
CA ASN A 85 -5.11 -7.61 0.92
C ASN A 85 -6.18 -7.56 -0.18
N LEU A 86 -6.31 -6.45 -0.90
CA LEU A 86 -7.24 -6.36 -2.04
C LEU A 86 -6.84 -7.34 -3.15
N LYS A 87 -5.55 -7.45 -3.49
CA LYS A 87 -5.08 -8.44 -4.49
C LYS A 87 -5.42 -9.87 -4.10
N GLN A 88 -5.13 -10.27 -2.85
CA GLN A 88 -5.47 -11.62 -2.37
C GLN A 88 -6.96 -11.91 -2.43
N ASP A 89 -7.80 -10.95 -2.02
CA ASP A 89 -9.25 -11.14 -2.04
C ASP A 89 -9.79 -11.14 -3.48
N LEU A 90 -9.20 -10.35 -4.37
CA LEU A 90 -9.52 -10.33 -5.80
C LEU A 90 -9.24 -11.70 -6.44
N GLU A 91 -8.04 -12.24 -6.24
CA GLU A 91 -7.66 -13.56 -6.76
C GLU A 91 -8.55 -14.68 -6.19
N LYS A 92 -8.86 -14.60 -4.90
CA LYS A 92 -9.76 -15.57 -4.25
C LYS A 92 -11.17 -15.53 -4.84
N LEU A 93 -11.70 -14.34 -5.13
CA LEU A 93 -13.02 -14.19 -5.73
C LEU A 93 -13.03 -14.64 -7.21
N ARG A 94 -11.95 -14.36 -7.95
CA ARG A 94 -11.80 -14.80 -9.35
C ARG A 94 -11.64 -16.30 -9.50
N SER A 95 -10.93 -16.93 -8.56
CA SER A 95 -10.65 -18.37 -8.61
C SER A 95 -11.81 -19.25 -8.10
N ASP A 96 -12.78 -18.68 -7.37
CA ASP A 96 -13.92 -19.41 -6.81
C ASP A 96 -15.26 -18.80 -7.24
N PRO A 97 -15.86 -19.29 -8.35
CA PRO A 97 -17.15 -18.78 -8.84
C PRO A 97 -18.31 -18.97 -7.85
N ILE A 98 -18.25 -19.99 -6.97
CA ILE A 98 -19.30 -20.22 -5.97
C ILE A 98 -19.22 -19.14 -4.90
N LEU A 99 -18.01 -18.87 -4.39
CA LEU A 99 -17.76 -17.81 -3.42
C LEU A 99 -18.12 -16.44 -4.01
N LEU A 100 -17.72 -16.17 -5.25
CA LEU A 100 -18.06 -14.92 -5.94
C LEU A 100 -19.57 -14.72 -6.02
N LYS A 101 -20.31 -15.78 -6.37
CA LYS A 101 -21.77 -15.72 -6.40
C LYS A 101 -22.37 -15.44 -5.02
N GLU A 102 -21.89 -16.13 -3.96
CA GLU A 102 -22.34 -15.90 -2.59
C GLU A 102 -22.11 -14.44 -2.15
N ILE A 103 -20.94 -13.89 -2.44
CA ILE A 103 -20.60 -12.50 -2.12
C ILE A 103 -21.47 -11.52 -2.91
N ASN A 104 -21.69 -11.78 -4.21
CA ASN A 104 -22.57 -10.95 -5.04
C ASN A 104 -24.04 -11.01 -4.57
N ASP A 105 -24.51 -12.14 -4.08
CA ASP A 105 -25.85 -12.24 -3.48
C ASP A 105 -25.97 -11.35 -2.21
N VAL A 106 -24.88 -11.20 -1.44
CA VAL A 106 -24.80 -10.26 -0.30
C VAL A 106 -24.79 -8.81 -0.79
N LEU A 107 -23.94 -8.46 -1.77
CA LEU A 107 -23.84 -7.11 -2.31
C LEU A 107 -25.17 -6.64 -2.91
N ALA A 108 -25.83 -7.48 -3.70
CA ALA A 108 -27.13 -7.17 -4.30
C ALA A 108 -28.19 -6.85 -3.24
N LYS A 109 -28.21 -7.59 -2.13
CA LYS A 109 -29.19 -7.41 -1.03
C LYS A 109 -28.90 -6.21 -0.15
N THR A 110 -27.61 -5.85 0.04
CA THR A 110 -27.19 -4.83 1.02
C THR A 110 -27.00 -3.46 0.40
N CYS A 111 -26.49 -3.39 -0.82
CA CYS A 111 -26.16 -2.13 -1.49
C CYS A 111 -26.51 -2.07 -2.99
N GLY A 112 -27.15 -3.10 -3.54
CA GLY A 112 -27.54 -3.12 -4.95
C GLY A 112 -26.38 -3.19 -5.94
N MET A 113 -25.20 -3.61 -5.51
CA MET A 113 -23.99 -3.70 -6.32
C MET A 113 -23.70 -5.13 -6.77
N HIS A 114 -22.86 -5.25 -7.80
CA HIS A 114 -22.36 -6.52 -8.32
C HIS A 114 -20.90 -6.35 -8.76
N PHE A 115 -20.04 -7.28 -8.41
CA PHE A 115 -18.66 -7.36 -8.82
C PHE A 115 -18.51 -8.42 -9.93
N SER A 116 -17.95 -8.02 -11.09
CA SER A 116 -17.81 -8.91 -12.25
C SER A 116 -16.45 -9.62 -12.32
N GLY A 117 -15.44 -9.11 -11.62
CA GLY A 117 -14.08 -9.64 -11.65
C GLY A 117 -13.13 -8.89 -12.61
N GLU A 118 -13.55 -7.78 -13.19
CA GLU A 118 -12.78 -7.08 -14.24
C GLU A 118 -11.78 -6.05 -13.70
N THR A 119 -12.04 -5.42 -12.53
CA THR A 119 -11.12 -4.45 -11.95
C THR A 119 -9.84 -5.10 -11.44
N ASP A 120 -8.75 -4.37 -11.46
CA ASP A 120 -7.48 -4.78 -10.86
C ASP A 120 -7.01 -3.78 -9.80
N VAL A 121 -5.96 -4.13 -9.05
CA VAL A 121 -5.41 -3.31 -7.95
C VAL A 121 -3.92 -3.09 -8.18
N HIS A 122 -3.51 -1.82 -8.12
CA HIS A 122 -2.13 -1.40 -8.30
C HIS A 122 -1.63 -0.63 -7.08
N HIS A 123 -0.39 -0.88 -6.70
CA HIS A 123 0.30 -0.04 -5.72
C HIS A 123 0.94 1.16 -6.42
N LEU A 124 0.87 2.34 -5.80
CA LEU A 124 1.40 3.59 -6.38
C LEU A 124 2.89 3.47 -6.78
N LEU A 125 3.72 2.82 -5.96
CA LEU A 125 5.14 2.61 -6.27
C LEU A 125 5.33 1.88 -7.61
N HIS A 126 4.54 0.82 -7.85
CA HIS A 126 4.61 0.07 -9.10
C HIS A 126 4.16 0.91 -10.30
N VAL A 127 3.07 1.65 -10.16
CA VAL A 127 2.60 2.56 -11.22
C VAL A 127 3.66 3.63 -11.54
N ILE A 128 4.35 4.16 -10.53
CA ILE A 128 5.43 5.13 -10.74
C ILE A 128 6.59 4.51 -11.53
N VAL A 129 7.03 3.31 -11.16
CA VAL A 129 8.21 2.68 -11.77
C VAL A 129 7.88 2.07 -13.14
N ASP A 130 6.77 1.34 -13.25
CA ASP A 130 6.46 0.52 -14.43
C ASP A 130 5.69 1.30 -15.50
N GLU A 131 4.74 2.16 -15.11
CA GLU A 131 3.84 2.82 -16.07
C GLU A 131 4.24 4.28 -16.36
N ILE A 132 4.66 5.04 -15.33
CA ILE A 132 5.09 6.44 -15.50
C ILE A 132 6.53 6.49 -16.01
N GLY A 133 7.40 5.65 -15.44
CA GLY A 133 8.81 5.53 -15.79
C GLY A 133 9.70 6.52 -15.02
N LEU A 134 10.84 6.02 -14.59
CA LEU A 134 11.81 6.78 -13.77
C LEU A 134 12.45 7.95 -14.52
N ASP A 135 12.63 7.88 -15.83
CA ASP A 135 13.14 8.99 -16.65
C ASP A 135 12.24 10.23 -16.56
N LYS A 136 10.92 10.03 -16.41
CA LYS A 136 9.98 11.13 -16.22
C LYS A 136 10.09 11.70 -14.80
N ILE A 137 10.28 10.83 -13.81
CA ILE A 137 10.48 11.24 -12.41
C ILE A 137 11.73 12.09 -12.29
N GLU A 138 12.86 11.65 -12.85
CA GLU A 138 14.13 12.39 -12.83
C GLU A 138 14.00 13.79 -13.43
N LYS A 139 13.27 13.92 -14.56
CA LYS A 139 13.01 15.22 -15.19
C LYS A 139 12.11 16.14 -14.38
N LEU A 140 11.20 15.58 -13.58
CA LEU A 140 10.29 16.33 -12.71
C LEU A 140 10.93 16.72 -11.38
N ALA A 141 11.96 16.01 -10.94
CA ALA A 141 12.70 16.28 -9.71
C ALA A 141 13.56 17.55 -9.85
N VAL A 142 12.94 18.70 -9.61
CA VAL A 142 13.61 20.03 -9.71
C VAL A 142 14.67 20.18 -8.62
N ASN A 143 14.39 19.69 -7.42
CA ASN A 143 15.30 19.68 -6.28
C ASN A 143 15.80 18.26 -6.04
N LYS A 144 17.11 18.08 -5.96
CA LYS A 144 17.66 16.78 -5.60
C LYS A 144 17.41 16.47 -4.13
N PHE A 145 17.00 15.25 -3.88
CA PHE A 145 16.77 14.72 -2.55
C PHE A 145 18.09 14.12 -2.02
N ASP A 146 19.01 14.98 -1.56
CA ASP A 146 20.36 14.59 -1.16
C ASP A 146 20.39 14.01 0.25
N PHE A 147 19.77 12.82 0.43
CA PHE A 147 19.75 12.06 1.68
C PHE A 147 20.11 10.59 1.43
N ARG A 148 20.62 9.93 2.47
CA ARG A 148 20.79 8.48 2.52
C ARG A 148 19.47 7.87 2.97
N VAL A 149 18.80 7.15 2.06
CA VAL A 149 17.41 6.73 2.24
C VAL A 149 17.28 5.21 2.24
N ALA A 150 16.69 4.66 3.30
CA ALA A 150 16.30 3.26 3.39
C ALA A 150 14.85 3.07 2.88
N GLY A 151 14.68 2.33 1.78
CA GLY A 151 13.36 1.93 1.30
C GLY A 151 12.81 0.78 2.14
N TYR A 152 11.60 0.91 2.69
CA TYR A 152 10.91 -0.14 3.42
C TYR A 152 9.67 -0.61 2.67
N TYR A 153 9.71 -1.86 2.20
CA TYR A 153 8.68 -2.41 1.32
C TYR A 153 7.42 -2.88 2.05
N SER A 154 7.53 -3.32 3.28
CA SER A 154 6.47 -4.02 4.00
C SER A 154 6.15 -5.42 3.42
N PRO A 155 5.91 -6.44 4.24
CA PRO A 155 5.56 -7.78 3.77
C PRO A 155 4.30 -7.84 2.88
N TYR A 156 3.44 -6.85 2.96
CA TYR A 156 2.19 -6.82 2.18
C TYR A 156 2.40 -6.56 0.69
N ILE A 157 3.39 -5.75 0.31
CA ILE A 157 3.65 -5.48 -1.12
C ILE A 157 4.38 -6.65 -1.78
N GLN A 158 4.98 -7.53 -0.96
CA GLN A 158 5.70 -8.73 -1.41
C GLN A 158 4.80 -9.97 -1.51
N MET A 159 3.52 -9.84 -1.16
CA MET A 159 2.56 -10.94 -1.36
C MET A 159 2.46 -11.28 -2.84
N GLU A 160 2.28 -12.56 -3.14
CA GLU A 160 2.08 -13.03 -4.52
C GLU A 160 0.98 -12.22 -5.22
N GLY A 161 1.27 -11.78 -6.43
CA GLY A 161 0.40 -10.90 -7.22
C GLY A 161 0.36 -9.44 -6.79
N ALA A 162 1.00 -9.06 -5.66
CA ALA A 162 1.00 -7.68 -5.17
C ALA A 162 2.28 -6.90 -5.47
N CYS A 163 3.37 -7.58 -5.86
CA CYS A 163 4.69 -6.96 -6.09
C CYS A 163 4.87 -6.31 -7.48
N GLY A 164 3.86 -6.34 -8.36
CA GLY A 164 4.03 -5.88 -9.74
C GLY A 164 5.11 -6.70 -10.45
N ASP A 165 5.96 -6.03 -11.22
CA ASP A 165 7.14 -6.63 -11.88
C ASP A 165 8.40 -6.60 -11.01
N ASP A 166 8.32 -6.08 -9.76
CA ASP A 166 9.44 -6.10 -8.81
C ASP A 166 9.69 -7.51 -8.25
N SER A 167 10.90 -7.74 -7.79
CA SER A 167 11.26 -9.03 -7.19
C SER A 167 10.63 -9.21 -5.81
N VAL A 168 9.98 -10.34 -5.57
CA VAL A 168 9.45 -10.70 -4.25
C VAL A 168 10.57 -10.89 -3.22
N ASN A 169 11.70 -11.49 -3.64
CA ASN A 169 12.79 -11.86 -2.75
C ASN A 169 13.87 -10.77 -2.63
N ASP A 170 14.01 -9.95 -3.65
CA ASP A 170 15.02 -8.89 -3.71
C ASP A 170 14.43 -7.67 -4.43
N PRO A 171 13.48 -6.96 -3.80
CA PRO A 171 12.83 -5.80 -4.38
C PRO A 171 13.81 -4.64 -4.53
N ASN A 172 13.66 -3.84 -5.60
CA ASN A 172 14.55 -2.71 -5.88
C ASN A 172 13.84 -1.44 -6.40
N TYR A 173 12.52 -1.41 -6.40
CA TYR A 173 11.78 -0.26 -6.92
C TYR A 173 11.98 1.00 -6.10
N PHE A 174 12.11 0.90 -4.78
CA PHE A 174 12.45 2.05 -3.95
C PHE A 174 13.85 2.55 -4.22
N GLU A 175 14.82 1.66 -4.31
CA GLU A 175 16.22 2.03 -4.56
C GLU A 175 16.35 2.78 -5.89
N ARG A 176 15.69 2.28 -6.95
CA ARG A 176 15.64 2.93 -8.26
C ARG A 176 14.91 4.27 -8.23
N LEU A 177 13.80 4.37 -7.48
CA LEU A 177 13.05 5.63 -7.33
C LEU A 177 13.85 6.67 -6.52
N ILE A 178 14.51 6.26 -5.45
CA ILE A 178 15.37 7.12 -4.63
C ILE A 178 16.51 7.69 -5.48
N ASP A 179 17.17 6.86 -6.26
CA ASP A 179 18.25 7.27 -7.18
C ASP A 179 17.73 8.28 -8.24
N ALA A 180 16.59 8.00 -8.87
CA ALA A 180 15.95 8.91 -9.82
C ALA A 180 15.60 10.28 -9.22
N LEU A 181 15.30 10.34 -7.92
CA LEU A 181 15.06 11.58 -7.17
C LEU A 181 16.36 12.26 -6.72
N GLY A 182 17.52 11.64 -6.93
CA GLY A 182 18.86 12.14 -6.58
C GLY A 182 19.26 11.86 -5.14
N GLY A 183 18.60 10.94 -4.45
CA GLY A 183 18.98 10.42 -3.13
C GLY A 183 20.00 9.29 -3.24
N VAL A 184 20.50 8.84 -2.10
CA VAL A 184 21.41 7.71 -2.00
C VAL A 184 20.68 6.52 -1.38
N PRO A 185 20.27 5.51 -2.17
CA PRO A 185 19.58 4.37 -1.63
C PRO A 185 20.48 3.51 -0.74
N ILE A 186 19.93 3.07 0.40
CA ILE A 186 20.61 2.14 1.31
C ILE A 186 20.09 0.73 1.04
N ASN A 187 20.99 -0.19 0.72
CA ASN A 187 20.67 -1.61 0.65
C ASN A 187 20.80 -2.23 2.04
N TRP A 188 19.70 -2.81 2.56
CA TRP A 188 19.62 -3.36 3.91
C TRP A 188 18.61 -4.51 3.97
N GLU A 189 18.82 -5.45 4.90
CA GLU A 189 17.99 -6.67 4.96
C GLU A 189 16.60 -6.41 5.57
N GLY A 190 16.52 -5.53 6.55
CA GLY A 190 15.27 -5.17 7.24
C GLY A 190 14.18 -4.55 6.37
N ARG A 191 14.50 -4.15 5.12
CA ARG A 191 13.54 -3.53 4.17
C ARG A 191 12.31 -4.37 3.89
N VAL A 192 12.40 -5.68 4.11
CA VAL A 192 11.34 -6.67 3.85
C VAL A 192 10.77 -7.31 5.13
N LEU A 193 11.32 -7.01 6.29
CA LEU A 193 10.86 -7.54 7.57
C LEU A 193 9.57 -6.85 8.04
N SER A 194 8.79 -7.56 8.85
CA SER A 194 7.56 -6.98 9.43
C SER A 194 7.87 -6.10 10.62
N VAL A 195 7.30 -4.89 10.66
CA VAL A 195 7.24 -4.06 11.87
C VAL A 195 6.09 -4.44 12.81
N GLY A 196 5.35 -5.51 12.50
CA GLY A 196 4.26 -6.03 13.34
C GLY A 196 2.98 -5.19 13.32
N ALA A 197 2.82 -4.28 12.36
CA ALA A 197 1.79 -3.23 12.35
C ALA A 197 0.38 -3.65 12.78
N PRO A 198 -0.23 -4.74 12.30
CA PRO A 198 -1.58 -5.12 12.73
C PRO A 198 -1.66 -5.54 14.21
N GLY A 199 -0.54 -5.97 14.80
CA GLY A 199 -0.46 -6.46 16.18
C GLY A 199 -0.43 -5.35 17.24
N ILE A 200 -0.33 -4.07 16.86
CA ILE A 200 -0.18 -2.97 17.82
C ILE A 200 -1.31 -2.90 18.86
N PHE A 201 -2.51 -3.30 18.49
CA PHE A 201 -3.68 -3.28 19.40
C PHE A 201 -3.80 -4.52 20.29
N SER A 202 -3.05 -5.58 19.99
CA SER A 202 -3.12 -6.84 20.75
C SER A 202 -1.84 -7.16 21.51
N GLU A 203 -0.68 -6.75 21.00
CA GLU A 203 0.63 -7.10 21.56
C GLU A 203 1.64 -5.95 21.33
N GLU A 204 1.32 -4.76 21.85
CA GLU A 204 2.15 -3.54 21.69
C GLU A 204 3.63 -3.77 22.01
N PRO A 205 4.04 -4.43 23.12
CA PRO A 205 5.46 -4.60 23.44
C PRO A 205 6.24 -5.36 22.38
N THR A 206 5.64 -6.38 21.76
CA THR A 206 6.27 -7.16 20.69
C THR A 206 6.41 -6.33 19.41
N VAL A 207 5.37 -5.59 19.05
CA VAL A 207 5.40 -4.68 17.88
C VAL A 207 6.45 -3.60 18.06
N LEU A 208 6.55 -3.00 19.25
CA LEU A 208 7.57 -1.98 19.53
C LEU A 208 9.00 -2.52 19.38
N ARG A 209 9.28 -3.74 19.88
CA ARG A 209 10.59 -4.38 19.71
C ARG A 209 10.89 -4.69 18.24
N GLN A 210 9.92 -5.18 17.48
CA GLN A 210 10.10 -5.44 16.05
C GLN A 210 10.36 -4.15 15.28
N SER A 211 9.59 -3.11 15.54
CA SER A 211 9.78 -1.80 14.91
C SER A 211 11.14 -1.19 15.27
N ALA A 212 11.55 -1.28 16.55
CA ALA A 212 12.86 -0.81 17.00
C ALA A 212 14.01 -1.53 16.26
N ALA A 213 13.92 -2.85 16.10
CA ALA A 213 14.94 -3.62 15.38
C ALA A 213 15.08 -3.17 13.93
N VAL A 214 13.95 -3.01 13.21
CA VAL A 214 13.95 -2.55 11.82
C VAL A 214 14.51 -1.13 11.68
N ILE A 215 14.12 -0.21 12.55
CA ILE A 215 14.61 1.18 12.52
C ILE A 215 16.11 1.24 12.88
N SER A 216 16.54 0.47 13.88
CA SER A 216 17.96 0.45 14.30
C SER A 216 18.85 -0.09 13.19
N GLU A 217 18.45 -1.15 12.52
CA GLU A 217 19.21 -1.71 11.40
C GLU A 217 19.36 -0.69 10.26
N ALA A 218 18.28 -0.03 9.82
CA ALA A 218 18.39 1.02 8.81
C ALA A 218 19.35 2.14 9.23
N LYS A 219 19.31 2.54 10.51
CA LYS A 219 20.23 3.55 11.06
C LYS A 219 21.66 3.06 11.08
N ASP A 220 21.92 1.81 11.47
CA ASP A 220 23.27 1.23 11.55
C ASP A 220 23.89 1.11 10.15
N GLU A 221 23.08 0.86 9.11
CA GLU A 221 23.46 0.92 7.70
C GLU A 221 23.63 2.37 7.18
N GLY A 222 23.41 3.35 8.03
CA GLY A 222 23.66 4.77 7.78
C GLY A 222 22.53 5.51 7.08
N ALA A 223 21.30 5.02 7.16
CA ALA A 223 20.15 5.76 6.67
C ALA A 223 19.86 6.99 7.53
N GLU A 224 19.55 8.10 6.87
CA GLU A 224 19.08 9.34 7.49
C GLU A 224 17.54 9.38 7.53
N ILE A 225 16.91 8.71 6.55
CA ILE A 225 15.47 8.67 6.37
C ILE A 225 15.04 7.25 5.99
N ILE A 226 13.87 6.82 6.49
CA ILE A 226 13.17 5.62 6.01
C ILE A 226 11.94 6.07 5.23
N VAL A 227 11.78 5.59 3.98
CA VAL A 227 10.56 5.75 3.20
C VAL A 227 9.79 4.44 3.15
N SER A 228 8.47 4.48 3.30
CA SER A 228 7.64 3.27 3.39
C SER A 228 6.56 3.22 2.31
N ALA A 229 6.38 2.05 1.69
CA ALA A 229 5.27 1.75 0.79
C ALA A 229 3.93 1.53 1.52
N CYS A 230 3.90 1.62 2.84
CA CYS A 230 2.74 1.24 3.64
C CYS A 230 2.47 2.27 4.73
N ASN A 231 1.39 3.03 4.60
CA ASN A 231 1.02 4.03 5.61
C ASN A 231 0.68 3.41 6.98
N LEU A 232 0.27 2.15 7.05
CA LEU A 232 0.09 1.44 8.32
C LEU A 232 1.44 1.14 8.98
N SER A 233 2.44 0.65 8.23
CA SER A 233 3.80 0.43 8.75
C SER A 233 4.50 1.75 9.08
N HIS A 234 4.31 2.78 8.26
CA HIS A 234 4.78 4.13 8.53
C HIS A 234 4.28 4.62 9.89
N SER A 235 2.97 4.53 10.16
CA SER A 235 2.40 4.93 11.45
C SER A 235 3.08 4.23 12.64
N ILE A 236 3.47 2.96 12.50
CA ILE A 236 4.20 2.25 13.57
C ILE A 236 5.63 2.76 13.71
N MET A 237 6.34 2.95 12.60
CA MET A 237 7.74 3.41 12.65
C MET A 237 7.88 4.87 13.05
N ASP A 238 6.91 5.72 12.76
CA ASP A 238 6.95 7.16 13.06
C ASP A 238 6.26 7.49 14.39
N ILE A 239 4.94 7.28 14.50
CA ILE A 239 4.16 7.68 15.69
C ILE A 239 4.65 6.96 16.95
N TYR A 240 4.99 5.67 16.84
CA TYR A 240 5.46 4.88 17.97
C TYR A 240 6.99 4.86 18.13
N GLN A 241 7.75 5.57 17.28
CA GLN A 241 9.22 5.57 17.33
C GLN A 241 9.77 5.90 18.72
N GLY A 242 9.21 6.94 19.37
CA GLY A 242 9.64 7.34 20.71
C GLY A 242 9.35 6.30 21.81
N LYS A 243 8.37 5.40 21.61
CA LYS A 243 8.16 4.24 22.49
C LYS A 243 9.08 3.09 22.11
N ALA A 244 9.22 2.80 20.81
CA ALA A 244 10.07 1.74 20.30
C ALA A 244 11.53 1.92 20.71
N SER A 245 12.05 3.16 20.70
CA SER A 245 13.44 3.46 21.13
C SER A 245 13.71 3.18 22.62
N ARG A 246 12.68 2.88 23.41
CA ARG A 246 12.77 2.56 24.84
C ARG A 246 12.37 1.13 25.16
N ALA A 247 11.95 0.34 24.18
CA ALA A 247 11.51 -1.05 24.32
C ALA A 247 12.66 -2.03 24.14
#